data_4be3f98acbaaf2490afd5044d8057937
#
_entry.id   4be3f98acbaaf2490afd5044d8057937
#
_cell.length_a   1.000
_cell.length_b   1.000
_cell.length_c   1.000
_cell.angle_alpha   90.00
_cell.angle_beta   90.00
_cell.angle_gamma   90.00
#
_symmetry.space_group_name_H-M   'P 1'
#
loop_
_entity.id
_entity.type
_entity.pdbx_description
1 polymer ?
#
loop_
_entity_poly.entity_id
_entity_poly.type
_entity_poly.pdbx_seq_one_letter_code
_entity_poly.pdbx_strand_id
1 'polypeptide(L)'
;NMIVGTKTWSYTNDLPSVRLGVTDYSKCKPNGTHGATNEEVKRYIDFAAKNGLQEVLVEGWNEGWEDWFGHQKLDVFDFVTPYPDFDIKMLNDYAHSKGVKLMMHHETSSAALNYERHMEDAFNLMNKYGYDAVKTGYVGDIIPRGEYHYSQLMNNHYQRVIETAAKHHIMVNAHEATRPTGICRTWPNLVGNESARGTEYEAFGGNKSYHTVMLPFTRLQGGPMDYTPGIFETKLSEWSNNKSYVHTTLCGQLSLYLVMYSPLQMAADLPEHYEKYDDAFQFIRDVACDWDDSKYLEAEPAKYITVARKAKGTDNWFVGGKTDAARTAVVKLDFLDKGKKYACAIYQDGKTADYEKNPKSYQIIHKTVKKGDVLKINEARGGGFAISLLAK
;
A
#
# COMPACT_ATOMS: atom_id res chain seq x y z
N ASN A 1 3.70 1.88 -9.83
CA ASN A 1 2.66 1.95 -8.80
C ASN A 1 1.57 0.92 -9.08
N MET A 2 0.96 0.41 -8.03
CA MET A 2 -0.16 -0.53 -8.10
C MET A 2 -1.40 0.10 -7.51
N ILE A 3 -2.57 -0.49 -7.77
CA ILE A 3 -3.81 -0.05 -7.16
C ILE A 3 -4.45 -1.22 -6.42
N VAL A 4 -4.94 -0.97 -5.21
CA VAL A 4 -5.76 -1.95 -4.49
C VAL A 4 -7.18 -1.84 -5.00
N GLY A 5 -7.61 -2.88 -5.72
CA GLY A 5 -8.97 -2.99 -6.18
C GLY A 5 -9.80 -3.75 -5.15
N THR A 6 -11.02 -3.69 -5.18
CA THR A 6 -12.08 -4.53 -4.70
C THR A 6 -12.16 -4.81 -3.20
N LYS A 7 -13.38 -4.97 -2.78
CA LYS A 7 -13.75 -5.48 -1.47
C LYS A 7 -13.92 -6.99 -1.53
N THR A 8 -13.55 -7.65 -0.47
CA THR A 8 -14.00 -8.98 -0.11
C THR A 8 -15.51 -9.00 0.17
N TRP A 9 -16.00 -10.08 0.68
CA TRP A 9 -17.38 -10.16 1.15
C TRP A 9 -17.68 -9.09 2.20
N SER A 10 -18.83 -8.42 2.07
CA SER A 10 -19.38 -7.62 3.15
C SER A 10 -20.05 -8.50 4.18
N TYR A 11 -19.83 -8.19 5.44
CA TYR A 11 -20.43 -8.90 6.54
C TYR A 11 -21.45 -8.02 7.29
N THR A 12 -22.56 -8.61 7.70
CA THR A 12 -23.49 -7.97 8.62
C THR A 12 -22.85 -7.96 10.01
N ASN A 13 -22.75 -6.78 10.60
CA ASN A 13 -22.33 -6.62 11.97
C ASN A 13 -23.53 -6.87 12.92
N ASP A 14 -23.87 -8.12 13.16
CA ASP A 14 -24.67 -8.53 14.32
C ASP A 14 -23.80 -8.63 15.59
N LEU A 15 -22.66 -7.95 15.58
CA LEU A 15 -21.79 -7.92 16.73
C LEU A 15 -22.45 -7.13 17.87
N PRO A 16 -22.68 -7.73 19.04
CA PRO A 16 -23.02 -6.95 20.21
C PRO A 16 -21.95 -5.88 20.39
N SER A 17 -22.39 -4.64 20.40
CA SER A 17 -21.55 -3.44 20.43
C SER A 17 -20.25 -3.70 21.19
N VAL A 18 -19.15 -3.24 20.62
CA VAL A 18 -17.76 -3.23 21.10
C VAL A 18 -17.62 -2.58 22.53
N ARG A 19 -18.63 -2.69 23.38
CA ARG A 19 -18.61 -2.12 24.73
C ARG A 19 -17.58 -2.73 25.66
N LEU A 20 -16.97 -3.88 25.32
CA LEU A 20 -16.05 -4.60 26.19
C LEU A 20 -14.75 -5.05 25.52
N GLY A 21 -14.42 -4.57 24.31
CA GLY A 21 -13.16 -4.93 23.63
C GLY A 21 -13.04 -6.39 23.20
N VAL A 22 -14.12 -7.17 23.26
CA VAL A 22 -14.18 -8.54 22.78
C VAL A 22 -15.15 -8.62 21.63
N THR A 23 -14.61 -8.78 20.44
CA THR A 23 -15.38 -8.97 19.21
C THR A 23 -15.52 -10.47 18.95
N ASP A 24 -16.73 -10.99 19.03
CA ASP A 24 -17.03 -12.39 18.68
C ASP A 24 -17.28 -12.49 17.17
N TYR A 25 -16.22 -12.66 16.42
CA TYR A 25 -16.28 -12.77 14.95
C TYR A 25 -17.05 -14.00 14.46
N SER A 26 -17.27 -15.02 15.32
CA SER A 26 -18.03 -16.22 14.94
C SER A 26 -19.50 -15.91 14.60
N LYS A 27 -19.99 -14.74 14.98
CA LYS A 27 -21.34 -14.24 14.67
C LYS A 27 -21.43 -13.41 13.40
N CYS A 28 -20.31 -13.07 12.80
CA CYS A 28 -20.29 -12.38 11.51
C CYS A 28 -20.78 -13.32 10.41
N LYS A 29 -21.71 -12.84 9.58
CA LYS A 29 -22.21 -13.58 8.42
C LYS A 29 -22.04 -12.73 7.16
N PRO A 30 -21.73 -13.35 6.01
CA PRO A 30 -21.73 -12.64 4.76
C PRO A 30 -23.14 -12.10 4.46
N ASN A 31 -23.21 -10.87 3.95
CA ASN A 31 -24.48 -10.23 3.58
C ASN A 31 -24.87 -10.49 2.12
N GLY A 32 -24.16 -11.37 1.41
CA GLY A 32 -24.38 -11.66 0.00
C GLY A 32 -23.77 -10.63 -0.96
N THR A 33 -22.99 -9.64 -0.46
CA THR A 33 -22.33 -8.65 -1.29
C THR A 33 -20.88 -9.03 -1.48
N HIS A 34 -20.46 -9.13 -2.75
CA HIS A 34 -19.12 -9.52 -3.19
C HIS A 34 -18.56 -8.45 -4.15
N GLY A 35 -17.33 -8.04 -3.95
CA GLY A 35 -16.73 -6.92 -4.69
C GLY A 35 -15.76 -7.32 -5.80
N ALA A 36 -15.24 -8.56 -5.82
CA ALA A 36 -14.31 -9.03 -6.84
C ALA A 36 -15.06 -9.56 -8.08
N THR A 37 -15.97 -8.77 -8.65
CA THR A 37 -16.77 -9.13 -9.82
C THR A 37 -16.07 -8.72 -11.12
N ASN A 38 -16.44 -9.37 -12.23
CA ASN A 38 -15.96 -9.02 -13.57
C ASN A 38 -16.12 -7.53 -13.89
N GLU A 39 -17.25 -6.96 -13.54
CA GLU A 39 -17.57 -5.56 -13.82
C GLU A 39 -16.68 -4.61 -13.01
N GLU A 40 -16.60 -4.83 -11.70
CA GLU A 40 -15.81 -3.98 -10.80
C GLU A 40 -14.33 -4.06 -11.11
N VAL A 41 -13.80 -5.25 -11.35
CA VAL A 41 -12.37 -5.43 -11.70
C VAL A 41 -12.04 -4.73 -13.02
N LYS A 42 -12.91 -4.79 -14.03
CA LYS A 42 -12.71 -4.02 -15.27
C LYS A 42 -12.67 -2.51 -15.04
N ARG A 43 -13.52 -1.99 -14.16
CA ARG A 43 -13.51 -0.58 -13.78
C ARG A 43 -12.16 -0.15 -13.21
N TYR A 44 -11.57 -0.98 -12.35
CA TYR A 44 -10.22 -0.72 -11.80
C TYR A 44 -9.12 -0.87 -12.85
N ILE A 45 -9.20 -1.85 -13.75
CA ILE A 45 -8.26 -2.00 -14.86
C ILE A 45 -8.27 -0.75 -15.75
N ASP A 46 -9.45 -0.25 -16.11
CA ASP A 46 -9.61 0.95 -16.94
C ASP A 46 -9.03 2.18 -16.24
N PHE A 47 -9.29 2.31 -14.93
CA PHE A 47 -8.70 3.39 -14.14
C PHE A 47 -7.18 3.29 -14.08
N ALA A 48 -6.61 2.11 -13.84
CA ALA A 48 -5.16 1.88 -13.82
C ALA A 48 -4.53 2.21 -15.17
N ALA A 49 -5.11 1.73 -16.28
CA ALA A 49 -4.63 2.01 -17.63
C ALA A 49 -4.66 3.51 -17.96
N LYS A 50 -5.76 4.21 -17.65
CA LYS A 50 -5.91 5.66 -17.84
C LYS A 50 -4.84 6.46 -17.10
N ASN A 51 -4.41 5.98 -15.94
CA ASN A 51 -3.54 6.71 -15.03
C ASN A 51 -2.09 6.22 -15.02
N GLY A 52 -1.71 5.27 -15.88
CA GLY A 52 -0.35 4.74 -15.96
C GLY A 52 0.06 3.88 -14.76
N LEU A 53 -0.92 3.34 -14.02
CA LEU A 53 -0.68 2.37 -12.96
C LEU A 53 -0.46 0.98 -13.58
N GLN A 54 0.46 0.21 -13.03
CA GLN A 54 0.94 -1.02 -13.68
C GLN A 54 0.08 -2.23 -13.39
N GLU A 55 -0.50 -2.29 -12.20
CA GLU A 55 -1.23 -3.48 -11.75
C GLU A 55 -2.45 -3.12 -10.92
N VAL A 56 -3.40 -4.05 -10.89
CA VAL A 56 -4.56 -4.03 -10.00
C VAL A 56 -4.52 -5.25 -9.10
N LEU A 57 -4.45 -5.04 -7.78
CA LEU A 57 -4.61 -6.10 -6.79
C LEU A 57 -6.09 -6.39 -6.62
N VAL A 58 -6.47 -7.66 -6.74
CA VAL A 58 -7.86 -8.12 -6.52
C VAL A 58 -7.90 -9.05 -5.31
N GLU A 59 -8.44 -8.57 -4.20
CA GLU A 59 -8.73 -9.40 -3.03
C GLU A 59 -10.13 -10.00 -3.14
N GLY A 60 -10.32 -11.18 -2.57
CA GLY A 60 -11.63 -11.85 -2.57
C GLY A 60 -12.04 -12.48 -3.90
N TRP A 61 -11.08 -12.81 -4.77
CA TRP A 61 -11.32 -13.35 -6.10
C TRP A 61 -11.72 -14.84 -6.11
N ASN A 62 -11.27 -15.60 -5.13
CA ASN A 62 -11.43 -17.06 -5.02
C ASN A 62 -12.44 -17.46 -3.97
N GLU A 63 -13.01 -18.67 -4.07
CA GLU A 63 -13.96 -19.22 -3.11
C GLU A 63 -13.33 -19.35 -1.70
N GLY A 64 -14.17 -19.21 -0.65
CA GLY A 64 -13.79 -19.35 0.75
C GLY A 64 -13.98 -18.08 1.59
N TRP A 65 -14.04 -16.91 1.00
CA TRP A 65 -14.16 -15.64 1.74
C TRP A 65 -15.48 -15.50 2.51
N GLU A 66 -16.51 -16.20 2.11
CA GLU A 66 -17.81 -16.25 2.81
C GLU A 66 -17.73 -17.00 4.15
N ASP A 67 -16.68 -17.77 4.39
CA ASP A 67 -16.58 -18.66 5.56
C ASP A 67 -15.20 -18.63 6.26
N TRP A 68 -14.38 -17.60 6.04
CA TRP A 68 -13.02 -17.56 6.62
C TRP A 68 -12.91 -16.71 7.87
N PHE A 69 -13.57 -15.56 7.88
CA PHE A 69 -13.33 -14.52 8.88
C PHE A 69 -13.82 -14.95 10.28
N GLY A 70 -12.89 -15.02 11.24
CA GLY A 70 -13.15 -15.36 12.62
C GLY A 70 -13.44 -16.85 12.92
N HIS A 71 -13.48 -17.70 11.91
CA HIS A 71 -13.82 -19.11 12.08
C HIS A 71 -12.58 -20.00 12.29
N GLN A 72 -11.38 -19.53 12.02
CA GLN A 72 -10.10 -20.25 12.20
C GLN A 72 -10.12 -21.68 11.63
N LYS A 73 -10.60 -21.82 10.40
CA LYS A 73 -10.69 -23.12 9.70
C LYS A 73 -9.39 -23.45 9.00
N LEU A 74 -9.06 -24.76 8.97
CA LEU A 74 -7.82 -25.24 8.38
C LEU A 74 -7.81 -25.14 6.83
N ASP A 75 -8.92 -25.47 6.19
CA ASP A 75 -9.01 -25.71 4.75
C ASP A 75 -10.05 -24.78 4.09
N VAL A 76 -9.90 -23.45 4.31
CA VAL A 76 -10.83 -22.46 3.73
C VAL A 76 -10.54 -22.24 2.26
N PHE A 77 -9.28 -22.01 1.91
CA PHE A 77 -8.86 -21.63 0.55
C PHE A 77 -8.11 -22.75 -0.15
N ASP A 78 -8.42 -22.95 -1.45
CA ASP A 78 -7.68 -23.83 -2.34
C ASP A 78 -6.72 -23.08 -3.28
N PHE A 79 -6.84 -21.74 -3.33
CA PHE A 79 -6.02 -20.81 -4.11
C PHE A 79 -6.09 -21.00 -5.64
N VAL A 80 -7.05 -21.76 -6.15
CA VAL A 80 -7.18 -22.04 -7.58
C VAL A 80 -8.61 -21.90 -8.12
N THR A 81 -9.62 -21.90 -7.25
CA THR A 81 -11.04 -21.83 -7.66
C THR A 81 -11.57 -20.41 -7.56
N PRO A 82 -11.74 -19.67 -8.67
CA PRO A 82 -12.34 -18.35 -8.64
C PRO A 82 -13.86 -18.43 -8.36
N TYR A 83 -14.42 -17.34 -7.83
CA TYR A 83 -15.88 -17.19 -7.80
C TYR A 83 -16.46 -17.20 -9.22
N PRO A 84 -17.72 -17.65 -9.42
CA PRO A 84 -18.33 -17.75 -10.75
C PRO A 84 -18.44 -16.42 -11.51
N ASP A 85 -18.45 -15.30 -10.80
CA ASP A 85 -18.49 -13.94 -11.34
C ASP A 85 -17.12 -13.26 -11.44
N PHE A 86 -16.04 -14.03 -11.24
CA PHE A 86 -14.65 -13.64 -11.49
C PHE A 86 -14.04 -14.54 -12.58
N ASP A 87 -14.17 -14.16 -13.84
CA ASP A 87 -13.55 -14.88 -14.96
C ASP A 87 -12.06 -14.51 -15.05
N ILE A 88 -11.23 -15.31 -14.39
CA ILE A 88 -9.78 -15.09 -14.28
C ILE A 88 -9.10 -14.96 -15.65
N LYS A 89 -9.53 -15.76 -16.65
CA LYS A 89 -8.94 -15.69 -17.99
C LYS A 89 -9.32 -14.40 -18.70
N MET A 90 -10.60 -14.11 -18.76
CA MET A 90 -11.12 -12.91 -19.43
C MET A 90 -10.57 -11.63 -18.82
N LEU A 91 -10.44 -11.56 -17.48
CA LEU A 91 -9.95 -10.39 -16.78
C LEU A 91 -8.46 -10.17 -17.03
N ASN A 92 -7.63 -11.24 -17.04
CA ASN A 92 -6.21 -11.12 -17.38
C ASN A 92 -6.01 -10.72 -18.85
N ASP A 93 -6.74 -11.34 -19.78
CA ASP A 93 -6.69 -10.95 -21.20
C ASP A 93 -7.06 -9.47 -21.38
N TYR A 94 -8.11 -9.02 -20.68
CA TYR A 94 -8.54 -7.62 -20.70
C TYR A 94 -7.49 -6.68 -20.14
N ALA A 95 -6.93 -6.98 -18.97
CA ALA A 95 -5.87 -6.18 -18.35
C ALA A 95 -4.65 -6.08 -19.27
N HIS A 96 -4.17 -7.19 -19.80
CA HIS A 96 -3.03 -7.23 -20.73
C HIS A 96 -3.29 -6.42 -22.00
N SER A 97 -4.52 -6.46 -22.54
CA SER A 97 -4.89 -5.65 -23.72
C SER A 97 -4.81 -4.15 -23.46
N LYS A 98 -4.89 -3.73 -22.18
CA LYS A 98 -4.76 -2.34 -21.72
C LYS A 98 -3.35 -1.97 -21.25
N GLY A 99 -2.40 -2.91 -21.29
CA GLY A 99 -1.04 -2.73 -20.74
C GLY A 99 -0.98 -2.73 -19.21
N VAL A 100 -1.98 -3.29 -18.54
CA VAL A 100 -2.08 -3.46 -17.09
C VAL A 100 -1.99 -4.95 -16.75
N LYS A 101 -1.52 -5.29 -15.56
CA LYS A 101 -1.56 -6.66 -15.02
C LYS A 101 -2.52 -6.73 -13.84
N LEU A 102 -2.89 -7.95 -13.49
CA LEU A 102 -3.51 -8.24 -12.21
C LEU A 102 -2.46 -8.77 -11.23
N MET A 103 -2.49 -8.30 -9.99
CA MET A 103 -1.75 -8.87 -8.88
C MET A 103 -2.64 -9.87 -8.16
N MET A 104 -2.10 -11.05 -7.92
CA MET A 104 -2.79 -12.13 -7.21
C MET A 104 -2.86 -11.83 -5.71
N HIS A 105 -3.90 -12.33 -5.05
CA HIS A 105 -4.02 -12.33 -3.60
C HIS A 105 -4.21 -13.76 -3.07
N HIS A 106 -3.35 -14.17 -2.16
CA HIS A 106 -3.46 -15.42 -1.43
C HIS A 106 -3.64 -15.14 0.06
N GLU A 107 -4.88 -14.93 0.49
CA GLU A 107 -5.20 -14.97 1.92
C GLU A 107 -5.20 -16.41 2.39
N THR A 108 -4.47 -16.69 3.46
CA THR A 108 -4.30 -18.05 3.95
C THR A 108 -5.21 -18.40 5.13
N SER A 109 -5.94 -17.42 5.70
CA SER A 109 -6.64 -17.56 6.98
C SER A 109 -5.71 -18.09 8.09
N SER A 110 -4.44 -17.68 8.03
CA SER A 110 -3.35 -18.13 8.90
C SER A 110 -3.05 -19.64 8.88
N ALA A 111 -3.63 -20.40 7.94
CA ALA A 111 -3.44 -21.83 7.77
C ALA A 111 -2.21 -22.13 6.91
N ALA A 112 -1.00 -21.91 7.46
CA ALA A 112 0.26 -22.01 6.74
C ALA A 112 0.46 -23.36 6.04
N LEU A 113 0.14 -24.47 6.73
CA LEU A 113 0.29 -25.81 6.18
C LEU A 113 -0.69 -26.09 5.02
N ASN A 114 -1.89 -25.51 5.07
CA ASN A 114 -2.82 -25.59 3.95
C ASN A 114 -2.26 -24.86 2.74
N TYR A 115 -1.73 -23.67 2.92
CA TYR A 115 -1.11 -22.93 1.82
C TYR A 115 0.08 -23.72 1.22
N GLU A 116 0.94 -24.33 2.03
CA GLU A 116 2.06 -25.13 1.54
C GLU A 116 1.63 -26.33 0.67
N ARG A 117 0.48 -26.95 0.98
CA ARG A 117 -0.06 -28.06 0.17
C ARG A 117 -0.51 -27.62 -1.22
N HIS A 118 -1.01 -26.38 -1.35
CA HIS A 118 -1.59 -25.84 -2.59
C HIS A 118 -0.67 -24.89 -3.34
N MET A 119 0.48 -24.56 -2.77
CA MET A 119 1.36 -23.49 -3.26
C MET A 119 1.81 -23.70 -4.71
N GLU A 120 2.19 -24.93 -5.09
CA GLU A 120 2.62 -25.23 -6.45
C GLU A 120 1.47 -25.08 -7.44
N ASP A 121 0.27 -25.55 -7.11
CA ASP A 121 -0.92 -25.42 -7.98
C ASP A 121 -1.33 -23.94 -8.12
N ALA A 122 -1.26 -23.19 -7.02
CA ALA A 122 -1.54 -21.76 -7.00
C ALA A 122 -0.57 -20.96 -7.90
N PHE A 123 0.74 -21.21 -7.81
CA PHE A 123 1.72 -20.54 -8.66
C PHE A 123 1.67 -21.01 -10.12
N ASN A 124 1.33 -22.27 -10.38
CA ASN A 124 1.07 -22.76 -11.73
C ASN A 124 -0.15 -22.06 -12.36
N LEU A 125 -1.23 -21.82 -11.58
CA LEU A 125 -2.38 -21.03 -12.01
C LEU A 125 -1.97 -19.61 -12.38
N MET A 126 -1.16 -18.97 -11.53
CA MET A 126 -0.64 -17.63 -11.79
C MET A 126 0.14 -17.56 -13.10
N ASN A 127 1.07 -18.47 -13.31
CA ASN A 127 1.84 -18.55 -14.56
C ASN A 127 0.96 -18.77 -15.78
N LYS A 128 -0.07 -19.63 -15.64
CA LYS A 128 -1.02 -19.92 -16.74
C LYS A 128 -1.74 -18.67 -17.23
N TYR A 129 -2.05 -17.73 -16.34
CA TYR A 129 -2.82 -16.52 -16.66
C TYR A 129 -1.96 -15.25 -16.70
N GLY A 130 -0.64 -15.36 -16.51
CA GLY A 130 0.32 -14.25 -16.69
C GLY A 130 0.43 -13.30 -15.51
N TYR A 131 0.09 -13.75 -14.31
CA TYR A 131 0.43 -13.02 -13.08
C TYR A 131 1.93 -13.09 -12.82
N ASP A 132 2.51 -12.01 -12.32
CA ASP A 132 3.92 -11.95 -11.93
C ASP A 132 4.14 -11.45 -10.49
N ALA A 133 3.06 -11.14 -9.78
CA ALA A 133 3.11 -10.71 -8.39
C ALA A 133 1.96 -11.27 -7.57
N VAL A 134 2.23 -11.56 -6.29
CA VAL A 134 1.26 -12.04 -5.30
C VAL A 134 1.38 -11.24 -4.00
N LYS A 135 0.23 -10.83 -3.45
CA LYS A 135 0.11 -10.45 -2.05
C LYS A 135 -0.29 -11.69 -1.26
N THR A 136 0.46 -12.03 -0.21
CA THR A 136 0.10 -13.10 0.72
C THR A 136 -0.40 -12.52 2.03
N GLY A 137 -1.45 -13.10 2.62
CA GLY A 137 -2.05 -12.68 3.88
C GLY A 137 -2.14 -13.83 4.89
N TYR A 138 -2.05 -13.49 6.19
CA TYR A 138 -2.10 -14.44 7.30
C TYR A 138 -2.94 -13.85 8.44
N VAL A 139 -4.18 -13.49 8.13
CA VAL A 139 -5.08 -12.86 9.10
C VAL A 139 -5.56 -13.86 10.15
N GLY A 140 -5.43 -13.49 11.41
CA GLY A 140 -5.88 -14.29 12.55
C GLY A 140 -4.77 -15.05 13.27
N ASP A 141 -5.14 -15.96 14.15
CA ASP A 141 -4.20 -16.80 14.88
C ASP A 141 -3.65 -17.90 13.98
N ILE A 142 -2.34 -18.13 14.06
CA ILE A 142 -1.68 -19.13 13.22
C ILE A 142 -2.23 -20.53 13.48
N ILE A 143 -2.42 -21.26 12.39
CA ILE A 143 -2.72 -22.70 12.41
C ILE A 143 -1.48 -23.44 11.85
N PRO A 144 -0.87 -24.34 12.64
CA PRO A 144 -1.36 -25.01 13.85
C PRO A 144 -1.33 -24.13 15.10
N ARG A 145 -2.27 -24.38 16.02
CA ARG A 145 -2.36 -23.67 17.31
C ARG A 145 -1.06 -23.78 18.11
N GLY A 146 -0.69 -22.69 18.79
CA GLY A 146 0.55 -22.58 19.54
C GLY A 146 1.71 -21.97 18.76
N GLU A 147 1.54 -21.78 17.47
CA GLU A 147 2.47 -21.03 16.62
C GLU A 147 2.06 -19.55 16.53
N TYR A 148 3.00 -18.70 16.18
CA TYR A 148 2.82 -17.25 16.03
C TYR A 148 3.44 -16.79 14.74
N HIS A 149 3.02 -15.64 14.20
CA HIS A 149 3.52 -15.04 12.94
C HIS A 149 5.06 -14.90 12.89
N TYR A 150 5.72 -14.82 14.01
CA TYR A 150 7.17 -14.70 14.14
C TYR A 150 7.84 -15.93 14.77
N SER A 151 7.14 -17.09 14.85
CA SER A 151 7.71 -18.36 15.27
C SER A 151 8.69 -18.93 14.26
N GLN A 152 9.50 -19.92 14.65
CA GLN A 152 10.44 -20.57 13.73
C GLN A 152 9.73 -21.28 12.57
N LEU A 153 8.58 -21.91 12.84
CA LEU A 153 7.76 -22.54 11.82
C LEU A 153 7.36 -21.51 10.75
N MET A 154 6.84 -20.35 11.16
CA MET A 154 6.38 -19.31 10.25
C MET A 154 7.54 -18.63 9.53
N ASN A 155 8.67 -18.40 10.18
CA ASN A 155 9.86 -17.88 9.50
C ASN A 155 10.31 -18.81 8.36
N ASN A 156 10.33 -20.12 8.61
CA ASN A 156 10.66 -21.12 7.60
C ASN A 156 9.58 -21.16 6.49
N HIS A 157 8.32 -21.01 6.86
CA HIS A 157 7.21 -20.94 5.92
C HIS A 157 7.34 -19.75 4.96
N TYR A 158 7.52 -18.54 5.47
CA TYR A 158 7.69 -17.33 4.64
C TYR A 158 8.87 -17.48 3.68
N GLN A 159 9.97 -18.08 4.14
CA GLN A 159 11.11 -18.33 3.27
C GLN A 159 10.75 -19.30 2.14
N ARG A 160 10.06 -20.43 2.44
CA ARG A 160 9.60 -21.40 1.41
C ARG A 160 8.67 -20.74 0.39
N VAL A 161 7.76 -19.86 0.83
CA VAL A 161 6.89 -19.11 -0.08
C VAL A 161 7.71 -18.27 -1.05
N ILE A 162 8.67 -17.50 -0.55
CA ILE A 162 9.54 -16.64 -1.35
C ILE A 162 10.37 -17.46 -2.35
N GLU A 163 10.96 -18.56 -1.89
CA GLU A 163 11.80 -19.45 -2.72
C GLU A 163 10.97 -20.16 -3.81
N THR A 164 9.76 -20.60 -3.47
CA THR A 164 8.86 -21.24 -4.44
C THR A 164 8.37 -20.23 -5.46
N ALA A 165 7.94 -19.04 -5.02
CA ALA A 165 7.55 -17.94 -5.91
C ALA A 165 8.69 -17.54 -6.86
N ALA A 166 9.95 -17.51 -6.38
CA ALA A 166 11.10 -17.21 -7.22
C ALA A 166 11.30 -18.24 -8.36
N LYS A 167 11.06 -19.53 -8.09
CA LYS A 167 11.12 -20.58 -9.14
C LYS A 167 10.06 -20.37 -10.22
N HIS A 168 8.93 -19.79 -9.85
CA HIS A 168 7.83 -19.44 -10.75
C HIS A 168 7.95 -18.04 -11.35
N HIS A 169 9.05 -17.30 -11.08
CA HIS A 169 9.27 -15.90 -11.50
C HIS A 169 8.19 -14.92 -10.99
N ILE A 170 7.71 -15.14 -9.77
CA ILE A 170 6.66 -14.36 -9.11
C ILE A 170 7.26 -13.49 -8.00
N MET A 171 6.91 -12.21 -8.00
CA MET A 171 7.19 -11.28 -6.93
C MET A 171 6.24 -11.50 -5.74
N VAL A 172 6.73 -11.28 -4.53
CA VAL A 172 5.96 -11.46 -3.28
C VAL A 172 5.86 -10.14 -2.53
N ASN A 173 4.66 -9.81 -2.12
CA ASN A 173 4.35 -8.80 -1.11
C ASN A 173 3.71 -9.50 0.09
N ALA A 174 4.45 -9.66 1.20
CA ALA A 174 4.02 -10.45 2.34
C ALA A 174 3.38 -9.57 3.42
N HIS A 175 2.09 -9.80 3.72
CA HIS A 175 1.37 -9.18 4.83
C HIS A 175 1.31 -10.11 6.05
N GLU A 176 1.09 -9.55 7.25
CA GLU A 176 1.12 -10.22 8.56
C GLU A 176 2.36 -11.12 8.78
N ALA A 177 3.37 -10.95 7.97
CA ALA A 177 4.60 -11.76 8.02
C ALA A 177 5.55 -11.26 9.13
N THR A 178 6.60 -12.02 9.38
CA THR A 178 7.68 -11.59 10.26
C THR A 178 8.38 -10.34 9.72
N ARG A 179 8.89 -9.50 10.62
CA ARG A 179 9.69 -8.35 10.21
C ARG A 179 10.88 -8.78 9.35
N PRO A 180 11.25 -7.99 8.33
CA PRO A 180 12.31 -8.38 7.41
C PRO A 180 13.68 -8.45 8.10
N THR A 181 14.46 -9.43 7.64
CA THR A 181 15.83 -9.71 8.13
C THR A 181 16.90 -9.42 7.08
N GLY A 182 16.52 -8.73 5.98
CA GLY A 182 17.37 -8.51 4.82
C GLY A 182 17.30 -9.61 3.76
N ILE A 183 16.38 -10.57 3.90
CA ILE A 183 16.21 -11.69 2.97
C ILE A 183 15.89 -11.25 1.54
N CYS A 184 15.31 -10.06 1.35
CA CYS A 184 15.07 -9.46 0.04
C CYS A 184 16.37 -9.19 -0.76
N ARG A 185 17.54 -9.20 -0.11
CA ARG A 185 18.85 -9.11 -0.79
C ARG A 185 19.31 -10.45 -1.36
N THR A 186 18.86 -11.55 -0.76
CA THR A 186 19.11 -12.91 -1.25
C THR A 186 18.04 -13.32 -2.27
N TRP A 187 16.80 -12.98 -1.97
CA TRP A 187 15.62 -13.26 -2.79
C TRP A 187 14.93 -11.95 -3.20
N PRO A 188 15.40 -11.31 -4.29
CA PRO A 188 14.92 -9.98 -4.70
C PRO A 188 13.47 -9.98 -5.21
N ASN A 189 12.87 -11.13 -5.40
CA ASN A 189 11.45 -11.27 -5.66
C ASN A 189 10.56 -10.94 -4.43
N LEU A 190 11.11 -10.87 -3.22
CA LEU A 190 10.43 -10.27 -2.07
C LEU A 190 10.49 -8.74 -2.21
N VAL A 191 9.49 -8.15 -2.86
CA VAL A 191 9.45 -6.73 -3.19
C VAL A 191 8.72 -5.88 -2.14
N GLY A 192 7.82 -6.49 -1.37
CA GLY A 192 7.07 -5.82 -0.31
C GLY A 192 6.89 -6.72 0.89
N ASN A 193 6.76 -6.09 2.06
CA ASN A 193 6.46 -6.77 3.30
C ASN A 193 5.84 -5.75 4.26
N GLU A 194 4.65 -6.04 4.78
CA GLU A 194 4.01 -5.14 5.74
C GLU A 194 4.75 -5.15 7.09
N SER A 195 4.63 -6.21 7.85
CA SER A 195 5.28 -6.52 9.14
C SER A 195 5.31 -5.38 10.17
N ALA A 196 4.39 -4.46 10.05
CA ALA A 196 4.04 -3.39 10.99
C ALA A 196 2.69 -2.82 10.58
N ARG A 197 2.05 -2.05 11.45
CA ARG A 197 0.76 -1.44 11.13
C ARG A 197 0.89 -0.48 9.94
N GLY A 198 0.23 -0.83 8.83
CA GLY A 198 0.04 0.02 7.66
C GLY A 198 -1.24 0.84 7.72
N THR A 199 -1.68 1.33 6.55
CA THR A 199 -2.90 2.14 6.43
C THR A 199 -4.17 1.39 6.82
N GLU A 200 -4.21 0.07 6.67
CA GLU A 200 -5.35 -0.76 7.06
C GLU A 200 -5.80 -0.51 8.51
N TYR A 201 -4.85 -0.35 9.42
CA TYR A 201 -5.13 -0.11 10.85
C TYR A 201 -5.84 1.21 11.13
N GLU A 202 -5.86 2.14 10.20
CA GLU A 202 -6.64 3.38 10.34
C GLU A 202 -8.16 3.10 10.39
N ALA A 203 -8.61 1.99 9.81
CA ALA A 203 -10.00 1.56 9.89
C ALA A 203 -10.41 1.00 11.28
N PHE A 204 -9.44 0.65 12.12
CA PHE A 204 -9.64 -0.02 13.42
C PHE A 204 -9.26 0.87 14.63
N GLY A 205 -9.38 2.17 14.50
CA GLY A 205 -9.02 3.12 15.58
C GLY A 205 -7.69 3.80 15.37
N GLY A 206 -7.02 3.49 14.29
CA GLY A 206 -5.92 4.24 13.72
C GLY A 206 -4.55 4.08 14.35
N ASN A 207 -3.58 4.52 13.59
CA ASN A 207 -2.23 4.81 14.04
C ASN A 207 -2.18 6.28 14.50
N LYS A 208 -1.32 6.62 15.44
CA LYS A 208 -1.08 8.03 15.77
C LYS A 208 -0.28 8.69 14.64
N SER A 209 -0.40 10.01 14.46
CA SER A 209 0.28 10.75 13.39
C SER A 209 1.80 10.56 13.38
N TYR A 210 2.43 10.42 14.57
CA TYR A 210 3.86 10.16 14.72
C TYR A 210 4.30 8.78 14.19
N HIS A 211 3.37 7.83 14.01
CA HIS A 211 3.71 6.48 13.54
C HIS A 211 4.44 6.51 12.19
N THR A 212 3.98 7.31 11.25
CA THR A 212 4.58 7.44 9.92
C THR A 212 5.96 8.11 9.92
N VAL A 213 6.33 8.83 10.97
CA VAL A 213 7.67 9.40 11.17
C VAL A 213 8.53 8.60 12.16
N MET A 214 8.01 7.45 12.63
CA MET A 214 8.74 6.47 13.41
C MET A 214 9.20 5.28 12.55
N LEU A 215 8.36 4.81 11.63
CA LEU A 215 8.64 3.64 10.80
C LEU A 215 9.94 3.73 9.99
N PRO A 216 10.33 4.88 9.40
CA PRO A 216 11.60 5.02 8.68
C PRO A 216 12.83 4.72 9.54
N PHE A 217 12.75 4.94 10.84
CA PHE A 217 13.87 4.72 11.79
C PHE A 217 13.81 3.34 12.47
N THR A 218 12.75 2.61 12.29
CA THR A 218 12.53 1.31 12.94
C THR A 218 12.26 0.22 11.91
N ARG A 219 11.02 0.05 11.46
CA ARG A 219 10.58 -1.02 10.56
C ARG A 219 11.35 -1.04 9.23
N LEU A 220 11.55 0.12 8.60
CA LEU A 220 12.22 0.21 7.30
C LEU A 220 13.72 -0.05 7.35
N GLN A 221 14.34 -0.13 8.51
CA GLN A 221 15.76 -0.51 8.66
C GLN A 221 16.01 -1.96 8.22
N GLY A 222 15.00 -2.82 8.24
CA GLY A 222 15.08 -4.22 7.80
C GLY A 222 14.83 -4.41 6.30
N GLY A 223 14.31 -3.42 5.60
CA GLY A 223 13.95 -3.51 4.17
C GLY A 223 12.67 -2.79 3.81
N PRO A 224 12.21 -2.90 2.55
CA PRO A 224 11.03 -2.20 2.05
C PRO A 224 9.77 -2.57 2.85
N MET A 225 8.83 -1.62 2.93
CA MET A 225 7.55 -1.82 3.60
C MET A 225 6.40 -1.48 2.66
N ASP A 226 5.45 -2.41 2.53
CA ASP A 226 4.14 -2.08 1.99
C ASP A 226 3.29 -1.40 3.08
N TYR A 227 3.29 -0.07 3.05
CA TYR A 227 2.49 0.74 3.97
C TYR A 227 1.07 0.97 3.45
N THR A 228 0.81 0.68 2.17
CA THR A 228 -0.46 0.96 1.47
C THR A 228 -0.87 2.43 1.54
N PRO A 229 -0.05 3.37 1.01
CA PRO A 229 -0.34 4.80 1.07
C PRO A 229 -1.38 5.24 0.05
N GLY A 230 -1.80 6.50 0.13
CA GLY A 230 -2.56 7.18 -0.92
C GLY A 230 -4.03 7.43 -0.59
N ILE A 231 -4.47 7.27 0.64
CA ILE A 231 -5.85 7.57 1.03
C ILE A 231 -6.09 9.09 1.03
N PHE A 232 -6.93 9.59 0.13
CA PHE A 232 -7.30 11.00 0.01
C PHE A 232 -8.57 11.34 0.79
N GLU A 233 -9.55 10.43 0.77
CA GLU A 233 -10.76 10.55 1.60
C GLU A 233 -10.50 10.01 3.01
N THR A 234 -9.70 10.76 3.77
CA THR A 234 -9.15 10.36 5.06
C THR A 234 -10.18 10.17 6.17
N LYS A 235 -11.37 10.75 6.08
CA LYS A 235 -12.45 10.54 7.04
C LYS A 235 -13.41 9.48 6.56
N LEU A 236 -13.29 8.28 7.10
CA LEU A 236 -14.05 7.12 6.62
C LEU A 236 -15.56 7.29 6.80
N SER A 237 -16.00 8.07 7.79
CA SER A 237 -17.42 8.37 8.01
C SER A 237 -18.10 9.23 6.93
N GLU A 238 -17.32 9.86 6.04
CA GLU A 238 -17.88 10.66 4.95
C GLU A 238 -18.36 9.78 3.78
N TRP A 239 -17.94 8.52 3.71
CA TRP A 239 -18.27 7.61 2.62
C TRP A 239 -18.57 6.17 3.05
N SER A 240 -18.45 5.86 4.34
CA SER A 240 -18.78 4.56 4.91
C SER A 240 -19.40 4.68 6.30
N ASN A 241 -19.84 3.57 6.87
CA ASN A 241 -20.33 3.54 8.26
C ASN A 241 -19.21 3.52 9.32
N ASN A 242 -17.94 3.52 8.90
CA ASN A 242 -16.79 3.52 9.79
C ASN A 242 -16.53 4.94 10.32
N LYS A 243 -16.45 5.10 11.64
CA LYS A 243 -16.20 6.39 12.28
C LYS A 243 -14.71 6.73 12.47
N SER A 244 -13.83 5.83 12.08
CA SER A 244 -12.39 6.06 12.11
C SER A 244 -11.95 7.04 11.03
N TYR A 245 -10.72 7.52 11.13
CA TYR A 245 -10.11 8.38 10.14
C TYR A 245 -8.60 8.15 10.06
N VAL A 246 -8.02 8.48 8.92
CA VAL A 246 -6.58 8.38 8.67
C VAL A 246 -5.88 9.58 9.29
N HIS A 247 -4.89 9.35 10.17
CA HIS A 247 -4.25 10.40 10.97
C HIS A 247 -3.19 11.18 10.18
N THR A 248 -3.55 11.65 8.98
CA THR A 248 -2.68 12.44 8.11
C THR A 248 -3.48 13.37 7.21
N THR A 249 -2.83 14.41 6.70
CA THR A 249 -3.38 15.24 5.62
C THR A 249 -3.22 14.55 4.27
N LEU A 250 -3.91 15.06 3.22
CA LEU A 250 -3.74 14.60 1.84
C LEU A 250 -2.28 14.73 1.38
N CYS A 251 -1.61 15.87 1.64
CA CYS A 251 -0.19 16.03 1.29
C CYS A 251 0.72 15.12 2.13
N GLY A 252 0.33 14.84 3.37
CA GLY A 252 0.96 13.80 4.18
C GLY A 252 0.89 12.43 3.52
N GLN A 253 -0.24 12.06 2.89
CA GLN A 253 -0.35 10.80 2.13
C GLN A 253 0.56 10.78 0.90
N LEU A 254 0.63 11.88 0.14
CA LEU A 254 1.55 11.99 -0.99
C LEU A 254 3.01 11.83 -0.58
N SER A 255 3.40 12.37 0.57
CA SER A 255 4.77 12.26 1.08
C SER A 255 5.20 10.83 1.38
N LEU A 256 4.24 9.94 1.72
CA LEU A 256 4.53 8.55 2.09
C LEU A 256 5.16 7.75 0.94
N TYR A 257 4.90 8.10 -0.33
CA TYR A 257 5.57 7.47 -1.47
C TYR A 257 7.09 7.63 -1.48
N LEU A 258 7.60 8.63 -0.78
CA LEU A 258 9.04 8.88 -0.62
C LEU A 258 9.56 8.41 0.75
N VAL A 259 8.76 8.63 1.80
CA VAL A 259 9.15 8.35 3.18
C VAL A 259 9.10 6.86 3.48
N MET A 260 8.07 6.16 2.98
CA MET A 260 7.94 4.70 3.08
C MET A 260 8.58 4.04 1.86
N TYR A 261 9.86 3.68 1.97
CA TYR A 261 10.56 3.03 0.87
C TYR A 261 9.94 1.66 0.56
N SER A 262 9.52 1.51 -0.69
CA SER A 262 9.12 0.23 -1.27
C SER A 262 9.26 0.28 -2.79
N PRO A 263 9.79 -0.74 -3.46
CA PRO A 263 9.74 -0.85 -4.93
C PRO A 263 8.33 -1.15 -5.44
N LEU A 264 7.45 -1.62 -4.55
CA LEU A 264 6.03 -1.80 -4.79
C LEU A 264 5.28 -0.78 -3.94
N GLN A 265 4.51 0.11 -4.59
CA GLN A 265 3.70 1.14 -3.93
C GLN A 265 2.23 0.95 -4.30
N MET A 266 1.36 1.03 -3.32
CA MET A 266 -0.08 0.96 -3.53
C MET A 266 -0.66 2.37 -3.73
N ALA A 267 -1.71 2.48 -4.54
CA ALA A 267 -2.65 3.58 -4.54
C ALA A 267 -3.93 3.07 -3.87
N ALA A 268 -4.03 3.27 -2.55
CA ALA A 268 -4.94 2.49 -1.69
C ALA A 268 -6.37 3.04 -1.58
N ASP A 269 -6.69 4.15 -2.27
CA ASP A 269 -8.04 4.73 -2.27
C ASP A 269 -8.87 4.27 -3.47
N LEU A 270 -10.15 4.62 -3.48
CA LEU A 270 -11.08 4.28 -4.55
C LEU A 270 -10.85 5.20 -5.78
N PRO A 271 -11.07 4.70 -7.01
CA PRO A 271 -10.97 5.53 -8.22
C PRO A 271 -11.75 6.84 -8.13
N GLU A 272 -13.00 6.80 -7.68
CA GLU A 272 -13.86 7.97 -7.52
C GLU A 272 -13.35 8.98 -6.49
N HIS A 273 -12.58 8.55 -5.51
CA HIS A 273 -11.93 9.45 -4.56
C HIS A 273 -10.76 10.20 -5.21
N TYR A 274 -9.96 9.52 -6.01
CA TYR A 274 -8.86 10.14 -6.76
C TYR A 274 -9.36 11.13 -7.82
N GLU A 275 -10.48 10.83 -8.48
CA GLU A 275 -11.07 11.72 -9.49
C GLU A 275 -11.52 13.07 -8.91
N LYS A 276 -11.88 13.12 -7.62
CA LYS A 276 -12.19 14.39 -6.92
C LYS A 276 -10.97 15.30 -6.73
N TYR A 277 -9.76 14.73 -6.70
CA TYR A 277 -8.48 15.41 -6.43
C TYR A 277 -7.47 15.06 -7.52
N ASP A 278 -7.90 15.13 -8.78
CA ASP A 278 -7.11 14.70 -9.93
C ASP A 278 -5.79 15.47 -10.07
N ASP A 279 -5.79 16.75 -9.68
CA ASP A 279 -4.60 17.59 -9.63
C ASP A 279 -3.56 17.13 -8.58
N ALA A 280 -4.01 16.69 -7.41
CA ALA A 280 -3.13 16.10 -6.39
C ALA A 280 -2.70 14.68 -6.79
N PHE A 281 -3.59 13.91 -7.42
CA PHE A 281 -3.29 12.57 -7.91
C PHE A 281 -2.20 12.56 -8.99
N GLN A 282 -1.96 13.69 -9.66
CA GLN A 282 -0.86 13.85 -10.61
C GLN A 282 0.50 13.48 -9.99
N PHE A 283 0.72 13.74 -8.71
CA PHE A 283 1.94 13.32 -8.04
C PHE A 283 2.11 11.79 -8.03
N ILE A 284 1.03 11.04 -7.81
CA ILE A 284 1.06 9.56 -7.83
C ILE A 284 1.36 9.04 -9.24
N ARG A 285 0.88 9.73 -10.29
CA ARG A 285 1.21 9.39 -11.68
C ARG A 285 2.69 9.61 -12.00
N ASP A 286 3.27 10.66 -11.43
CA ASP A 286 4.64 11.09 -11.74
C ASP A 286 5.70 10.34 -10.94
N VAL A 287 5.41 9.99 -9.68
CA VAL A 287 6.41 9.46 -8.75
C VAL A 287 6.90 8.08 -9.15
N ALA A 288 8.23 7.90 -9.13
CA ALA A 288 8.86 6.61 -9.37
C ALA A 288 8.78 5.68 -8.14
N CYS A 289 9.01 4.39 -8.36
CA CYS A 289 9.16 3.37 -7.29
C CYS A 289 10.57 2.78 -7.23
N ASP A 290 11.43 3.09 -8.22
CA ASP A 290 12.82 2.60 -8.29
C ASP A 290 13.79 3.79 -8.34
N TRP A 291 14.89 3.72 -7.59
CA TRP A 291 15.72 4.86 -7.24
C TRP A 291 17.20 4.59 -7.45
N ASP A 292 17.90 5.54 -8.11
CA ASP A 292 19.36 5.53 -8.23
C ASP A 292 20.04 6.12 -6.99
N ASP A 293 19.41 7.09 -6.32
CA ASP A 293 19.97 7.76 -5.16
C ASP A 293 18.88 8.20 -4.17
N SER A 294 19.24 8.30 -2.90
CA SER A 294 18.38 8.78 -1.83
C SER A 294 19.17 9.66 -0.87
N LYS A 295 18.64 10.85 -0.56
CA LYS A 295 19.21 11.81 0.38
C LYS A 295 18.22 12.06 1.52
N TYR A 296 18.64 11.81 2.74
CA TYR A 296 17.90 12.18 3.94
C TYR A 296 18.32 13.61 4.31
N LEU A 297 17.45 14.58 4.03
CA LEU A 297 17.79 16.00 4.14
C LEU A 297 17.69 16.50 5.58
N GLU A 298 16.68 16.05 6.30
CA GLU A 298 16.48 16.29 7.73
C GLU A 298 15.61 15.16 8.31
N ALA A 299 15.89 14.81 9.57
CA ALA A 299 15.16 13.72 10.21
C ALA A 299 15.29 13.79 11.74
N GLU A 300 14.18 13.56 12.44
CA GLU A 300 14.13 13.35 13.88
C GLU A 300 13.05 12.30 14.20
N PRO A 301 13.40 11.15 14.80
CA PRO A 301 12.46 10.08 15.09
C PRO A 301 11.21 10.57 15.82
N ALA A 302 10.05 10.10 15.40
CA ALA A 302 8.73 10.47 15.92
C ALA A 302 8.32 11.94 15.71
N LYS A 303 9.13 12.77 15.07
CA LYS A 303 8.82 14.18 14.85
C LYS A 303 8.68 14.52 13.37
N TYR A 304 9.72 14.30 12.58
CA TYR A 304 9.70 14.61 11.14
C TYR A 304 10.77 13.87 10.37
N ILE A 305 10.59 13.82 9.05
CA ILE A 305 11.57 13.33 8.10
C ILE A 305 11.34 13.97 6.73
N THR A 306 12.43 14.35 6.05
CA THR A 306 12.41 14.81 4.66
C THR A 306 13.43 14.02 3.84
N VAL A 307 12.95 13.39 2.75
CA VAL A 307 13.75 12.51 1.89
C VAL A 307 13.65 13.01 0.45
N ALA A 308 14.79 13.09 -0.24
CA ALA A 308 14.87 13.29 -1.68
C ALA A 308 15.35 12.01 -2.36
N ARG A 309 14.71 11.60 -3.46
CA ARG A 309 15.07 10.39 -4.21
C ARG A 309 15.19 10.69 -5.70
N LYS A 310 16.24 10.18 -6.34
CA LYS A 310 16.47 10.27 -7.78
C LYS A 310 15.83 9.06 -8.47
N ALA A 311 14.93 9.29 -9.41
CA ALA A 311 14.33 8.22 -10.17
C ALA A 311 15.36 7.51 -11.05
N LYS A 312 15.34 6.18 -11.02
CA LYS A 312 16.31 5.33 -11.70
C LYS A 312 16.37 5.60 -13.20
N GLY A 313 17.60 5.73 -13.70
CA GLY A 313 17.87 5.95 -15.13
C GLY A 313 17.44 7.32 -15.65
N THR A 314 17.12 8.27 -14.76
CA THR A 314 16.69 9.63 -15.15
C THR A 314 17.42 10.69 -14.35
N ASP A 315 17.21 11.96 -14.72
CA ASP A 315 17.65 13.11 -13.92
C ASP A 315 16.54 13.68 -13.01
N ASN A 316 15.39 13.03 -12.98
CA ASN A 316 14.24 13.46 -12.17
C ASN A 316 14.46 13.15 -10.70
N TRP A 317 14.05 14.08 -9.84
CA TRP A 317 14.06 13.93 -8.40
C TRP A 317 12.66 14.11 -7.82
N PHE A 318 12.42 13.43 -6.71
CA PHE A 318 11.20 13.57 -5.93
C PHE A 318 11.55 13.79 -4.47
N VAL A 319 10.82 14.68 -3.80
CA VAL A 319 11.05 14.98 -2.38
C VAL A 319 9.78 14.77 -1.61
N GLY A 320 9.84 14.06 -0.49
CA GLY A 320 8.73 13.89 0.45
C GLY A 320 9.14 14.34 1.85
N GLY A 321 8.30 15.15 2.48
CA GLY A 321 8.43 15.52 3.88
C GLY A 321 7.19 15.13 4.66
N LYS A 322 7.37 14.57 5.85
CA LYS A 322 6.30 14.15 6.76
C LYS A 322 6.60 14.62 8.18
N THR A 323 5.55 15.08 8.87
CA THR A 323 5.68 15.61 10.24
C THR A 323 4.55 15.14 11.15
N ASP A 324 4.83 15.04 12.46
CA ASP A 324 3.81 14.87 13.49
C ASP A 324 3.21 16.22 13.92
N ALA A 325 4.05 17.20 14.24
CA ALA A 325 3.62 18.54 14.65
C ALA A 325 3.78 19.55 13.51
N ALA A 326 2.96 20.61 13.52
CA ALA A 326 3.07 21.68 12.53
C ALA A 326 4.45 22.36 12.56
N ARG A 327 5.06 22.55 11.37
CA ARG A 327 6.38 23.14 11.21
C ARG A 327 6.57 23.77 9.83
N THR A 328 7.68 24.43 9.63
CA THR A 328 8.18 24.84 8.32
C THR A 328 9.43 24.02 7.99
N ALA A 329 9.37 23.20 6.94
CA ALA A 329 10.53 22.51 6.39
C ALA A 329 11.37 23.45 5.53
N VAL A 330 12.71 23.25 5.57
CA VAL A 330 13.66 24.01 4.73
C VAL A 330 14.39 23.02 3.82
N VAL A 331 13.97 22.96 2.57
CA VAL A 331 14.51 22.04 1.58
C VAL A 331 15.56 22.77 0.72
N LYS A 332 16.83 22.44 0.93
CA LYS A 332 17.94 22.92 0.11
C LYS A 332 18.13 22.00 -1.09
N LEU A 333 18.07 22.54 -2.29
CA LEU A 333 18.18 21.78 -3.55
C LEU A 333 19.64 21.56 -3.99
N ASP A 334 20.57 21.36 -3.06
CA ASP A 334 21.98 21.16 -3.30
C ASP A 334 22.30 19.81 -3.99
N PHE A 335 21.37 18.85 -3.89
CA PHE A 335 21.47 17.53 -4.52
C PHE A 335 21.20 17.53 -6.03
N LEU A 336 20.61 18.61 -6.58
CA LEU A 336 20.35 18.73 -8.02
C LEU A 336 21.65 18.89 -8.83
N ASP A 337 21.59 18.50 -10.10
CA ASP A 337 22.73 18.62 -11.00
C ASP A 337 23.05 20.08 -11.33
N LYS A 338 24.34 20.43 -11.35
CA LYS A 338 24.80 21.76 -11.72
C LYS A 338 24.49 22.06 -13.19
N GLY A 339 23.93 23.23 -13.44
CA GLY A 339 23.62 23.71 -14.79
C GLY A 339 22.27 23.27 -15.33
N LYS A 340 21.58 22.33 -14.68
CA LYS A 340 20.23 21.90 -15.07
C LYS A 340 19.15 22.74 -14.41
N LYS A 341 18.03 22.88 -15.10
CA LYS A 341 16.77 23.45 -14.58
C LYS A 341 15.73 22.34 -14.45
N TYR A 342 14.86 22.46 -13.48
CA TYR A 342 13.82 21.47 -13.19
C TYR A 342 12.45 22.14 -13.17
N ALA A 343 11.47 21.54 -13.85
CA ALA A 343 10.07 21.84 -13.60
C ALA A 343 9.72 21.31 -12.22
N CYS A 344 9.29 22.19 -11.33
CA CYS A 344 9.02 21.89 -9.95
C CYS A 344 7.52 22.03 -9.66
N ALA A 345 6.86 20.97 -9.24
CA ALA A 345 5.52 21.00 -8.67
C ALA A 345 5.60 20.65 -7.19
N ILE A 346 5.10 21.56 -6.34
CA ILE A 346 5.10 21.42 -4.88
C ILE A 346 3.66 21.20 -4.44
N TYR A 347 3.39 20.05 -3.86
CA TYR A 347 2.13 19.69 -3.21
C TYR A 347 2.33 19.84 -1.71
N GLN A 348 1.73 20.85 -1.10
CA GLN A 348 1.92 21.14 0.32
C GLN A 348 0.60 21.39 1.03
N ASP A 349 0.62 21.22 2.35
CA ASP A 349 -0.52 21.52 3.20
C ASP A 349 -0.97 22.98 3.05
N GLY A 350 -2.28 23.17 2.95
CA GLY A 350 -2.89 24.48 2.94
C GLY A 350 -2.81 25.18 4.32
N LYS A 351 -3.08 26.47 4.35
CA LYS A 351 -2.97 27.28 5.58
C LYS A 351 -3.85 26.80 6.74
N THR A 352 -4.96 26.14 6.43
CA THR A 352 -5.92 25.63 7.43
C THR A 352 -5.85 24.12 7.59
N ALA A 353 -4.84 23.47 6.99
CA ALA A 353 -4.69 22.03 7.06
C ALA A 353 -4.42 21.55 8.50
N ASP A 354 -5.03 20.44 8.85
CA ASP A 354 -4.85 19.70 10.10
C ASP A 354 -5.44 18.31 9.88
N TYR A 355 -4.72 17.26 10.23
CA TYR A 355 -5.15 15.90 9.92
C TYR A 355 -6.52 15.51 10.52
N GLU A 356 -6.94 16.14 11.60
CA GLU A 356 -8.20 15.87 12.29
C GLU A 356 -9.32 16.81 11.81
N LYS A 357 -9.03 18.12 11.70
CA LYS A 357 -10.04 19.15 11.45
C LYS A 357 -10.25 19.42 9.97
N ASN A 358 -9.18 19.50 9.18
CA ASN A 358 -9.22 19.85 7.76
C ASN A 358 -8.12 19.14 6.95
N PRO A 359 -8.16 17.80 6.83
CA PRO A 359 -7.08 17.02 6.22
C PRO A 359 -6.91 17.23 4.72
N LYS A 360 -7.94 17.73 4.03
CA LYS A 360 -7.98 17.89 2.57
C LYS A 360 -7.66 19.32 2.10
N SER A 361 -7.16 20.19 2.98
CA SER A 361 -6.67 21.52 2.61
C SER A 361 -5.25 21.42 2.07
N TYR A 362 -5.03 21.72 0.79
CA TYR A 362 -3.72 21.68 0.17
C TYR A 362 -3.54 22.82 -0.85
N GLN A 363 -2.30 23.00 -1.31
CA GLN A 363 -1.90 23.92 -2.38
C GLN A 363 -0.93 23.22 -3.33
N ILE A 364 -1.04 23.52 -4.62
CA ILE A 364 -0.08 23.09 -5.64
C ILE A 364 0.60 24.34 -6.20
N ILE A 365 1.95 24.36 -6.18
CA ILE A 365 2.76 25.49 -6.64
C ILE A 365 3.70 25.00 -7.75
N HIS A 366 3.60 25.60 -8.93
CA HIS A 366 4.47 25.32 -10.04
C HIS A 366 5.52 26.41 -10.21
N LYS A 367 6.79 26.02 -10.36
CA LYS A 367 7.90 26.94 -10.65
C LYS A 367 9.07 26.21 -11.32
N THR A 368 10.06 26.97 -11.77
CA THR A 368 11.34 26.41 -12.22
C THR A 368 12.38 26.61 -11.14
N VAL A 369 13.13 25.54 -10.82
CA VAL A 369 14.18 25.57 -9.82
C VAL A 369 15.50 25.01 -10.37
N LYS A 370 16.58 25.23 -9.63
CA LYS A 370 17.94 24.76 -9.93
C LYS A 370 18.69 24.41 -8.65
N LYS A 371 19.87 23.81 -8.81
CA LYS A 371 20.80 23.57 -7.70
C LYS A 371 21.09 24.86 -6.92
N GLY A 372 21.04 24.76 -5.60
CA GLY A 372 21.29 25.84 -4.66
C GLY A 372 20.05 26.66 -4.27
N ASP A 373 18.92 26.46 -4.97
CA ASP A 373 17.65 27.05 -4.52
C ASP A 373 17.20 26.47 -3.19
N VAL A 374 16.47 27.29 -2.41
CA VAL A 374 15.93 26.89 -1.10
C VAL A 374 14.42 27.04 -1.09
N LEU A 375 13.73 25.99 -0.71
CA LEU A 375 12.28 25.97 -0.56
C LEU A 375 11.91 26.02 0.92
N LYS A 376 10.97 26.90 1.29
CA LYS A 376 10.33 26.90 2.61
C LYS A 376 8.90 26.40 2.44
N ILE A 377 8.56 25.32 3.13
CA ILE A 377 7.31 24.60 2.95
C ILE A 377 6.63 24.43 4.30
N ASN A 378 5.39 24.84 4.38
CA ASN A 378 4.59 24.68 5.59
C ASN A 378 4.02 23.26 5.64
N GLU A 379 4.23 22.59 6.75
CA GLU A 379 3.65 21.30 7.09
C GLU A 379 2.67 21.48 8.24
N ALA A 380 1.45 20.98 8.09
CA ALA A 380 0.43 20.98 9.13
C ALA A 380 0.70 19.90 10.19
N ARG A 381 -0.04 19.91 11.28
CA ARG A 381 -0.04 18.80 12.25
C ARG A 381 -0.48 17.50 11.57
N GLY A 382 0.32 16.43 11.68
CA GLY A 382 0.13 15.15 10.98
C GLY A 382 0.20 15.26 9.46
N GLY A 383 0.74 16.36 8.96
CA GLY A 383 0.79 16.69 7.55
C GLY A 383 2.11 16.36 6.87
N GLY A 384 2.31 17.02 5.73
CA GLY A 384 3.51 16.85 4.95
C GLY A 384 3.47 17.57 3.60
N PHE A 385 4.41 17.22 2.76
CA PHE A 385 4.50 17.71 1.38
C PHE A 385 5.13 16.69 0.46
N ALA A 386 4.86 16.85 -0.82
CA ALA A 386 5.52 16.12 -1.89
C ALA A 386 5.95 17.07 -3.00
N ILE A 387 7.09 16.80 -3.65
CA ILE A 387 7.62 17.64 -4.73
C ILE A 387 8.05 16.73 -5.87
N SER A 388 7.62 17.03 -7.09
CA SER A 388 8.23 16.50 -8.31
C SER A 388 9.19 17.52 -8.91
N LEU A 389 10.38 17.09 -9.30
CA LEU A 389 11.46 17.87 -9.89
C LEU A 389 11.86 17.20 -11.21
N LEU A 390 11.20 17.58 -12.29
CA LEU A 390 11.40 16.98 -13.61
C LEU A 390 12.44 17.79 -14.39
N ALA A 391 13.52 17.13 -14.80
CA ALA A 391 14.62 17.77 -15.56
C ALA A 391 14.12 18.30 -16.91
N LYS A 392 14.55 19.54 -17.25
CA LYS A 392 14.22 20.22 -18.51
C LYS A 392 15.36 20.08 -19.51
#